data_84a4b1ebc0ab16904310f0f76c9159df
#
_entry.id   84a4b1ebc0ab16904310f0f76c9159df
#
_cell.length_a   1.000
_cell.length_b   1.000
_cell.length_c   1.000
_cell.angle_alpha   90.00
_cell.angle_beta   90.00
_cell.angle_gamma   90.00
#
_symmetry.space_group_name_H-M   'P 1'
#
loop_
_entity.id
_entity.type
_entity.pdbx_description
1 polymer ?
#
loop_
_entity_poly.entity_id
_entity_poly.type
_entity_poly.pdbx_seq_one_letter_code
_entity_poly.pdbx_strand_id
1 'polypeptide(L)'
;MKMTSQNEWTEPEAVGGVGARVAIQGYEGSFHHIVARRFLGERAEIVPCDTFREVARQVESGGAEYGIMAIENSIAGSILPNLGILHNSRLQVTGEYYLHIRQNLMALPGVGLEGIEEVHSHPMALLQCVDFLDTHRWRLVETEDTALSARRIAERGIRNAAAIAGDLAAELFGLEIVAADIHSIRNNYTRFLVLRPDHQPIDERSDKASLCFKTDHRHGSLIRVLREMEDS
;
A
#
# COMPACT_ATOMS: atom_id res chain seq x y z
N MET A 1 5.84 -0.81 -16.27
CA MET A 1 5.91 0.63 -15.99
C MET A 1 7.26 1.13 -16.51
N LYS A 2 7.30 1.96 -17.54
CA LYS A 2 8.55 2.47 -18.15
C LYS A 2 8.83 3.86 -17.61
N MET A 3 10.06 4.13 -17.20
CA MET A 3 10.51 5.48 -16.90
C MET A 3 10.58 6.29 -18.20
N THR A 4 9.82 7.36 -18.29
CA THR A 4 10.01 8.36 -19.34
C THR A 4 11.12 9.32 -18.95
N SER A 5 11.73 10.03 -19.92
CA SER A 5 12.86 10.95 -19.72
C SER A 5 12.59 12.15 -18.80
N GLN A 6 11.42 12.22 -18.14
CA GLN A 6 10.99 13.28 -17.22
C GLN A 6 10.71 12.76 -15.79
N ASN A 7 11.13 11.56 -15.41
CA ASN A 7 10.87 10.96 -14.08
C ASN A 7 9.38 10.82 -13.71
N GLU A 8 8.45 10.89 -14.64
CA GLU A 8 7.04 10.60 -14.41
C GLU A 8 6.77 9.13 -14.75
N TRP A 9 6.29 8.39 -13.77
CA TRP A 9 5.80 7.04 -13.96
C TRP A 9 4.45 7.09 -14.68
N THR A 10 4.35 6.50 -15.85
CA THR A 10 3.04 6.34 -16.50
C THR A 10 2.19 5.36 -15.71
N GLU A 11 1.00 5.81 -15.31
CA GLU A 11 0.02 4.92 -14.67
C GLU A 11 -0.38 3.83 -15.68
N PRO A 12 -0.41 2.54 -15.25
CA PRO A 12 -0.90 1.48 -16.12
C PRO A 12 -2.40 1.70 -16.40
N GLU A 13 -2.85 1.41 -17.61
CA GLU A 13 -4.29 1.33 -17.89
C GLU A 13 -4.91 0.28 -16.97
N ALA A 14 -6.10 0.59 -16.43
CA ALA A 14 -6.81 -0.32 -15.54
C ALA A 14 -7.10 -1.66 -16.23
N VAL A 15 -6.59 -2.75 -15.68
CA VAL A 15 -6.61 -4.09 -16.30
C VAL A 15 -7.81 -4.93 -15.82
N GLY A 16 -8.52 -4.50 -14.78
CA GLY A 16 -9.59 -5.26 -14.13
C GLY A 16 -10.96 -5.13 -14.81
N GLY A 17 -11.77 -6.20 -14.73
CA GLY A 17 -13.19 -6.14 -15.05
C GLY A 17 -13.99 -5.30 -14.04
N VAL A 18 -15.17 -4.81 -14.44
CA VAL A 18 -16.06 -4.03 -13.56
C VAL A 18 -16.46 -4.90 -12.36
N GLY A 19 -16.16 -4.47 -11.12
CA GLY A 19 -16.56 -5.16 -9.90
C GLY A 19 -15.63 -6.31 -9.48
N ALA A 20 -14.35 -6.30 -9.91
CA ALA A 20 -13.39 -7.31 -9.47
C ALA A 20 -13.20 -7.29 -7.95
N ARG A 21 -13.24 -8.47 -7.32
CA ARG A 21 -13.01 -8.62 -5.87
C ARG A 21 -11.52 -8.66 -5.57
N VAL A 22 -11.08 -7.79 -4.66
CA VAL A 22 -9.66 -7.55 -4.38
C VAL A 22 -9.37 -7.68 -2.89
N ALA A 23 -8.58 -8.67 -2.51
CA ALA A 23 -8.10 -8.82 -1.14
C ALA A 23 -6.97 -7.83 -0.86
N ILE A 24 -7.09 -7.08 0.22
CA ILE A 24 -6.08 -6.13 0.69
C ILE A 24 -5.82 -6.32 2.18
N GLN A 25 -4.59 -6.05 2.62
CA GLN A 25 -4.33 -5.91 4.05
C GLN A 25 -4.76 -4.50 4.48
N GLY A 26 -5.57 -4.43 5.54
CA GLY A 26 -6.20 -3.19 6.02
C GLY A 26 -7.61 -3.00 5.47
N TYR A 27 -8.08 -1.77 5.45
CA TYR A 27 -9.48 -1.42 5.25
C TYR A 27 -9.66 -0.47 4.06
N GLU A 28 -10.92 -0.16 3.75
CA GLU A 28 -11.27 0.87 2.78
C GLU A 28 -10.60 2.21 3.12
N GLY A 29 -10.11 2.90 2.09
CA GLY A 29 -9.36 4.15 2.26
C GLY A 29 -7.85 3.97 2.52
N SER A 30 -7.36 2.73 2.70
CA SER A 30 -5.93 2.44 2.86
C SER A 30 -5.13 2.64 1.56
N PHE A 31 -3.80 2.68 1.68
CA PHE A 31 -2.92 2.75 0.50
C PHE A 31 -3.07 1.53 -0.43
N HIS A 32 -3.37 0.35 0.12
CA HIS A 32 -3.70 -0.83 -0.68
C HIS A 32 -4.99 -0.63 -1.49
N HIS A 33 -6.02 0.02 -0.90
CA HIS A 33 -7.25 0.35 -1.61
C HIS A 33 -6.99 1.36 -2.75
N ILE A 34 -6.14 2.37 -2.53
CA ILE A 34 -5.73 3.30 -3.59
C ILE A 34 -5.14 2.53 -4.77
N VAL A 35 -4.21 1.59 -4.50
CA VAL A 35 -3.62 0.75 -5.55
C VAL A 35 -4.66 -0.11 -6.25
N ALA A 36 -5.58 -0.72 -5.50
CA ALA A 36 -6.66 -1.52 -6.08
C ALA A 36 -7.51 -0.69 -7.06
N ARG A 37 -7.93 0.53 -6.67
CA ARG A 37 -8.70 1.43 -7.55
C ARG A 37 -7.93 1.84 -8.81
N ARG A 38 -6.65 2.18 -8.66
CA ARG A 38 -5.82 2.64 -9.78
C ARG A 38 -5.47 1.52 -10.76
N PHE A 39 -5.24 0.31 -10.28
CA PHE A 39 -4.86 -0.82 -11.13
C PHE A 39 -6.07 -1.58 -11.71
N LEU A 40 -7.15 -1.72 -10.95
CA LEU A 40 -8.33 -2.53 -11.31
C LEU A 40 -9.57 -1.68 -11.61
N GLY A 41 -9.50 -0.38 -11.39
CA GLY A 41 -10.59 0.57 -11.61
C GLY A 41 -11.36 0.91 -10.34
N GLU A 42 -12.07 2.03 -10.40
CA GLU A 42 -12.81 2.65 -9.29
C GLU A 42 -13.89 1.75 -8.64
N ARG A 43 -14.36 0.73 -9.37
CA ARG A 43 -15.42 -0.19 -8.92
C ARG A 43 -14.89 -1.50 -8.34
N ALA A 44 -13.59 -1.57 -8.01
CA ALA A 44 -13.02 -2.74 -7.34
C ALA A 44 -13.69 -2.94 -5.97
N GLU A 45 -14.20 -4.16 -5.73
CA GLU A 45 -14.79 -4.54 -4.44
C GLU A 45 -13.71 -5.01 -3.48
N ILE A 46 -13.53 -4.31 -2.37
CA ILE A 46 -12.48 -4.59 -1.40
C ILE A 46 -12.89 -5.73 -0.46
N VAL A 47 -12.02 -6.74 -0.37
CA VAL A 47 -12.08 -7.80 0.64
C VAL A 47 -11.01 -7.48 1.70
N PRO A 48 -11.38 -6.85 2.83
CA PRO A 48 -10.43 -6.47 3.86
C PRO A 48 -9.87 -7.70 4.59
N CYS A 49 -8.57 -7.69 4.85
CA CYS A 49 -7.86 -8.76 5.55
C CYS A 49 -6.99 -8.15 6.66
N ASP A 50 -6.91 -8.84 7.80
CA ASP A 50 -6.09 -8.38 8.91
C ASP A 50 -4.58 -8.60 8.64
N THR A 51 -4.24 -9.57 7.82
CA THR A 51 -2.85 -9.94 7.52
C THR A 51 -2.60 -10.22 6.04
N PHE A 52 -1.35 -10.04 5.58
CA PHE A 52 -0.96 -10.43 4.22
C PHE A 52 -1.08 -11.94 3.95
N ARG A 53 -0.97 -12.78 4.99
CA ARG A 53 -1.24 -14.22 4.87
C ARG A 53 -2.70 -14.50 4.54
N GLU A 54 -3.59 -13.71 5.09
CA GLU A 54 -5.02 -13.81 4.80
C GLU A 54 -5.32 -13.31 3.38
N VAL A 55 -4.68 -12.24 2.91
CA VAL A 55 -4.76 -11.79 1.50
C VAL A 55 -4.40 -12.95 0.57
N ALA A 56 -3.27 -13.63 0.81
CA ALA A 56 -2.87 -14.78 0.00
C ALA A 56 -3.93 -15.89 0.01
N ARG A 57 -4.45 -16.25 1.20
CA ARG A 57 -5.51 -17.28 1.32
C ARG A 57 -6.80 -16.91 0.60
N GLN A 58 -7.23 -15.65 0.66
CA GLN A 58 -8.45 -15.18 -0.03
C GLN A 58 -8.32 -15.36 -1.55
N VAL A 59 -7.16 -15.05 -2.11
CA VAL A 59 -6.91 -15.24 -3.54
C VAL A 59 -6.81 -16.72 -3.90
N GLU A 60 -6.05 -17.53 -3.14
CA GLU A 60 -5.89 -18.97 -3.39
C GLU A 60 -7.20 -19.75 -3.31
N SER A 61 -8.09 -19.35 -2.39
CA SER A 61 -9.40 -20.00 -2.20
C SER A 61 -10.51 -19.49 -3.13
N GLY A 62 -10.22 -18.48 -3.98
CA GLY A 62 -11.23 -17.85 -4.85
C GLY A 62 -12.17 -16.89 -4.11
N GLY A 63 -11.87 -16.51 -2.86
CA GLY A 63 -12.58 -15.49 -2.10
C GLY A 63 -12.36 -14.08 -2.68
N ALA A 64 -11.26 -13.88 -3.39
CA ALA A 64 -10.96 -12.69 -4.18
C ALA A 64 -10.29 -13.10 -5.49
N GLU A 65 -10.51 -12.31 -6.55
CA GLU A 65 -9.89 -12.55 -7.87
C GLU A 65 -8.45 -12.03 -7.89
N TYR A 66 -8.19 -10.98 -7.13
CA TYR A 66 -6.90 -10.32 -7.02
C TYR A 66 -6.50 -10.13 -5.56
N GLY A 67 -5.19 -10.00 -5.33
CA GLY A 67 -4.63 -9.55 -4.07
C GLY A 67 -3.66 -8.40 -4.30
N ILE A 68 -3.64 -7.42 -3.40
CA ILE A 68 -2.64 -6.36 -3.39
C ILE A 68 -1.72 -6.56 -2.20
N MET A 69 -0.42 -6.63 -2.45
CA MET A 69 0.58 -6.88 -1.40
C MET A 69 1.73 -5.91 -1.51
N ALA A 70 1.96 -5.10 -0.47
CA ALA A 70 3.15 -4.28 -0.35
C ALA A 70 4.39 -5.18 -0.21
N ILE A 71 5.45 -4.91 -0.99
CA ILE A 71 6.65 -5.75 -1.02
C ILE A 71 7.92 -4.99 -0.64
N GLU A 72 7.93 -3.70 -0.84
CA GLU A 72 9.07 -2.84 -0.60
C GLU A 72 8.62 -1.40 -0.36
N ASN A 73 9.31 -0.70 0.51
CA ASN A 73 9.14 0.73 0.72
C ASN A 73 10.50 1.43 0.66
N SER A 74 10.58 2.60 0.03
CA SER A 74 11.83 3.32 -0.20
C SER A 74 12.54 3.77 1.09
N ILE A 75 11.82 3.85 2.21
CA ILE A 75 12.33 4.24 3.53
C ILE A 75 12.62 3.00 4.38
N ALA A 76 11.67 2.06 4.44
CA ALA A 76 11.74 0.88 5.31
C ALA A 76 12.45 -0.31 4.65
N GLY A 77 12.69 -0.28 3.33
CA GLY A 77 13.28 -1.39 2.58
C GLY A 77 12.30 -2.51 2.25
N SER A 78 12.84 -3.70 1.99
CA SER A 78 12.05 -4.88 1.59
C SER A 78 11.24 -5.43 2.76
N ILE A 79 9.98 -5.76 2.50
CA ILE A 79 9.07 -6.38 3.47
C ILE A 79 9.26 -7.91 3.40
N LEU A 80 10.37 -8.39 3.99
CA LEU A 80 10.80 -9.79 3.91
C LEU A 80 9.71 -10.82 4.29
N PRO A 81 8.84 -10.60 5.30
CA PRO A 81 7.75 -11.52 5.59
C PRO A 81 6.82 -11.75 4.39
N ASN A 82 6.56 -10.72 3.59
CA ASN A 82 5.68 -10.80 2.44
C ASN A 82 6.32 -11.57 1.28
N LEU A 83 7.63 -11.42 1.07
CA LEU A 83 8.39 -12.28 0.15
C LEU A 83 8.28 -13.76 0.55
N GLY A 84 8.36 -14.06 1.85
CA GLY A 84 8.17 -15.41 2.38
C GLY A 84 6.76 -15.96 2.15
N ILE A 85 5.73 -15.12 2.24
CA ILE A 85 4.34 -15.52 1.92
C ILE A 85 4.23 -15.86 0.43
N LEU A 86 4.72 -15.01 -0.45
CA LEU A 86 4.69 -15.24 -1.90
C LEU A 86 5.43 -16.52 -2.30
N HIS A 87 6.63 -16.72 -1.76
CA HIS A 87 7.43 -17.92 -2.06
C HIS A 87 6.73 -19.23 -1.68
N ASN A 88 5.89 -19.22 -0.64
CA ASN A 88 5.17 -20.39 -0.15
C ASN A 88 3.70 -20.46 -0.59
N SER A 89 3.27 -19.55 -1.45
CA SER A 89 1.91 -19.51 -1.99
C SER A 89 1.85 -20.06 -3.42
N ARG A 90 0.63 -20.35 -3.89
CA ARG A 90 0.32 -20.65 -5.29
C ARG A 90 -0.27 -19.42 -5.97
N LEU A 91 0.44 -18.32 -5.86
CA LEU A 91 0.04 -17.04 -6.45
C LEU A 91 1.04 -16.62 -7.52
N GLN A 92 0.50 -16.00 -8.54
CA GLN A 92 1.24 -15.40 -9.64
C GLN A 92 1.22 -13.89 -9.50
N VAL A 93 2.36 -13.24 -9.71
CA VAL A 93 2.45 -11.81 -9.86
C VAL A 93 2.03 -11.44 -11.27
N THR A 94 0.98 -10.64 -11.42
CA THR A 94 0.44 -10.21 -12.72
C THR A 94 0.64 -8.71 -12.98
N GLY A 95 1.15 -7.98 -11.99
CA GLY A 95 1.46 -6.56 -12.14
C GLY A 95 2.13 -6.00 -10.91
N GLU A 96 2.62 -4.78 -11.05
CA GLU A 96 3.18 -4.01 -9.95
C GLU A 96 2.74 -2.56 -10.05
N TYR A 97 2.68 -1.90 -8.90
CA TYR A 97 2.35 -0.49 -8.80
C TYR A 97 3.25 0.20 -7.78
N TYR A 98 3.83 1.34 -8.16
CA TYR A 98 4.60 2.18 -7.26
C TYR A 98 3.73 3.35 -6.83
N LEU A 99 3.34 3.38 -5.56
CA LEU A 99 2.54 4.44 -4.98
C LEU A 99 3.41 5.40 -4.18
N HIS A 100 3.30 6.68 -4.47
CA HIS A 100 3.82 7.73 -3.59
C HIS A 100 2.96 7.79 -2.33
N ILE A 101 3.54 7.51 -1.17
CA ILE A 101 2.84 7.52 0.11
C ILE A 101 2.78 8.94 0.63
N ARG A 102 1.60 9.52 0.58
CA ARG A 102 1.33 10.89 1.04
C ARG A 102 0.48 10.82 2.31
N GLN A 103 1.03 11.34 3.40
CA GLN A 103 0.31 11.40 4.67
C GLN A 103 -0.32 12.78 4.83
N ASN A 104 -1.63 12.80 5.08
CA ASN A 104 -2.40 14.02 5.27
C ASN A 104 -3.05 13.99 6.66
N LEU A 105 -3.10 15.14 7.32
CA LEU A 105 -3.90 15.32 8.53
C LEU A 105 -5.33 15.68 8.11
N MET A 106 -6.30 14.93 8.61
CA MET A 106 -7.71 15.11 8.27
C MET A 106 -8.59 15.11 9.50
N ALA A 107 -9.66 15.91 9.48
CA ALA A 107 -10.61 16.04 10.58
C ALA A 107 -12.04 16.19 10.05
N LEU A 108 -13.02 16.23 10.93
CA LEU A 108 -14.41 16.52 10.56
C LEU A 108 -14.53 17.92 9.93
N PRO A 109 -15.45 18.12 8.99
CA PRO A 109 -15.66 19.41 8.36
C PRO A 109 -15.83 20.56 9.37
N GLY A 110 -15.12 21.66 9.08
CA GLY A 110 -15.10 22.85 9.91
C GLY A 110 -14.26 22.75 11.20
N VAL A 111 -13.46 21.70 11.37
CA VAL A 111 -12.46 21.58 12.45
C VAL A 111 -11.12 22.09 11.94
N GLY A 112 -10.62 23.20 12.48
CA GLY A 112 -9.27 23.71 12.20
C GLY A 112 -8.21 23.11 13.14
N LEU A 113 -6.93 23.45 12.87
CA LEU A 113 -5.80 22.93 13.65
C LEU A 113 -5.90 23.26 15.15
N GLU A 114 -6.48 24.42 15.48
CA GLU A 114 -6.66 24.87 16.87
C GLU A 114 -7.69 24.03 17.65
N GLY A 115 -8.60 23.35 16.94
CA GLY A 115 -9.61 22.51 17.57
C GLY A 115 -9.15 21.07 17.80
N ILE A 116 -7.93 20.71 17.34
CA ILE A 116 -7.40 19.37 17.47
C ILE A 116 -6.63 19.24 18.79
N GLU A 117 -6.97 18.21 19.56
CA GLU A 117 -6.28 17.81 20.78
C GLU A 117 -5.57 16.46 20.63
N GLU A 118 -6.06 15.63 19.72
CA GLU A 118 -5.56 14.28 19.51
C GLU A 118 -5.34 13.99 18.03
N VAL A 119 -4.28 13.21 17.71
CA VAL A 119 -4.00 12.72 16.38
C VAL A 119 -3.90 11.19 16.40
N HIS A 120 -4.76 10.53 15.64
CA HIS A 120 -4.89 9.09 15.59
C HIS A 120 -4.30 8.54 14.29
N SER A 121 -3.43 7.55 14.36
CA SER A 121 -2.94 6.82 13.20
C SER A 121 -2.13 5.57 13.59
N HIS A 122 -1.75 4.80 12.57
CA HIS A 122 -0.79 3.72 12.72
C HIS A 122 0.59 4.27 13.16
N PRO A 123 1.33 3.60 14.06
CA PRO A 123 2.62 4.08 14.58
C PRO A 123 3.62 4.52 13.49
N MET A 124 3.70 3.76 12.40
CA MET A 124 4.60 4.12 11.28
C MET A 124 4.20 5.42 10.59
N ALA A 125 2.90 5.73 10.49
CA ALA A 125 2.45 6.99 9.90
C ALA A 125 2.74 8.17 10.83
N LEU A 126 2.55 7.99 12.14
CA LEU A 126 2.92 9.00 13.14
C LEU A 126 4.43 9.28 13.08
N LEU A 127 5.27 8.24 13.03
CA LEU A 127 6.72 8.38 12.92
C LEU A 127 7.15 9.08 11.63
N GLN A 128 6.47 8.81 10.52
CA GLN A 128 6.74 9.47 9.24
C GLN A 128 6.37 10.95 9.22
N CYS A 129 5.57 11.42 10.17
CA CYS A 129 5.09 12.81 10.26
C CYS A 129 5.67 13.57 11.46
N VAL A 130 6.71 13.06 12.09
CA VAL A 130 7.24 13.59 13.36
C VAL A 130 7.59 15.07 13.29
N ASP A 131 8.22 15.56 12.21
CA ASP A 131 8.63 16.96 12.09
C ASP A 131 7.42 17.92 12.13
N PHE A 132 6.30 17.52 11.52
CA PHE A 132 5.07 18.29 11.56
C PHE A 132 4.39 18.17 12.93
N LEU A 133 4.33 16.96 13.49
CA LEU A 133 3.66 16.71 14.77
C LEU A 133 4.35 17.42 15.93
N ASP A 134 5.67 17.52 15.94
CA ASP A 134 6.47 18.18 16.99
C ASP A 134 6.25 19.70 17.05
N THR A 135 5.67 20.30 16.00
CA THR A 135 5.29 21.72 16.02
C THR A 135 3.99 21.99 16.79
N HIS A 136 3.30 20.94 17.21
CA HIS A 136 2.01 21.02 17.90
C HIS A 136 2.05 20.27 19.24
N ARG A 137 1.07 20.56 20.12
CA ARG A 137 0.96 19.91 21.43
C ARG A 137 -0.20 18.91 21.46
N TRP A 138 -0.35 18.13 20.42
CA TRP A 138 -1.40 17.11 20.34
C TRP A 138 -1.01 15.81 21.04
N ARG A 139 -1.99 15.12 21.57
CA ARG A 139 -1.82 13.73 22.05
C ARG A 139 -1.82 12.78 20.86
N LEU A 140 -0.74 12.02 20.68
CA LEU A 140 -0.66 11.01 19.64
C LEU A 140 -1.29 9.71 20.14
N VAL A 141 -2.21 9.17 19.35
CA VAL A 141 -2.95 7.95 19.65
C VAL A 141 -2.63 6.90 18.59
N GLU A 142 -1.90 5.89 19.00
CA GLU A 142 -1.57 4.75 18.13
C GLU A 142 -2.80 3.87 17.91
N THR A 143 -3.01 3.49 16.67
CA THR A 143 -4.10 2.62 16.22
C THR A 143 -3.57 1.57 15.25
N GLU A 144 -4.39 0.56 14.96
CA GLU A 144 -4.02 -0.57 14.10
C GLU A 144 -3.91 -0.22 12.61
N ASP A 145 -4.60 0.86 12.14
CA ASP A 145 -4.64 1.22 10.72
C ASP A 145 -4.92 2.71 10.52
N THR A 146 -4.34 3.31 9.49
CA THR A 146 -4.48 4.74 9.16
C THR A 146 -5.89 5.10 8.72
N ALA A 147 -6.44 4.36 7.76
CA ALA A 147 -7.77 4.62 7.21
C ALA A 147 -8.88 4.31 8.22
N LEU A 148 -8.70 3.27 9.04
CA LEU A 148 -9.63 2.94 10.12
C LEU A 148 -9.69 4.04 11.19
N SER A 149 -8.57 4.72 11.45
CA SER A 149 -8.56 5.90 12.33
C SER A 149 -9.43 7.02 11.77
N ALA A 150 -9.29 7.32 10.49
CA ALA A 150 -10.10 8.31 9.79
C ALA A 150 -11.59 7.94 9.83
N ARG A 151 -11.92 6.70 9.50
CA ARG A 151 -13.28 6.16 9.57
C ARG A 151 -13.90 6.31 10.96
N ARG A 152 -13.17 5.94 12.03
CA ARG A 152 -13.65 6.04 13.41
C ARG A 152 -13.96 7.48 13.82
N ILE A 153 -13.12 8.45 13.42
CA ILE A 153 -13.36 9.86 13.68
C ILE A 153 -14.65 10.31 12.99
N ALA A 154 -14.85 9.95 11.72
CA ALA A 154 -16.02 10.30 10.97
C ALA A 154 -17.31 9.67 11.56
N GLU A 155 -17.32 8.35 11.76
CA GLU A 155 -18.48 7.61 12.26
C GLU A 155 -18.91 8.04 13.67
N ARG A 156 -17.95 8.38 14.53
CA ARG A 156 -18.22 8.79 15.92
C ARG A 156 -18.40 10.30 16.10
N GLY A 157 -18.19 11.08 15.06
CA GLY A 157 -18.31 12.53 15.11
C GLY A 157 -17.33 13.21 16.07
N ILE A 158 -16.06 12.72 16.16
CA ILE A 158 -15.08 13.21 17.14
C ILE A 158 -14.48 14.51 16.64
N ARG A 159 -14.90 15.63 17.23
CA ARG A 159 -14.51 16.97 16.76
C ARG A 159 -13.17 17.49 17.29
N ASN A 160 -12.64 16.90 18.35
CA ASN A 160 -11.33 17.29 18.93
C ASN A 160 -10.21 16.34 18.51
N ALA A 161 -10.44 15.48 17.51
CA ALA A 161 -9.43 14.57 16.99
C ALA A 161 -9.27 14.69 15.48
N ALA A 162 -8.04 14.40 15.01
CA ALA A 162 -7.70 14.27 13.61
C ALA A 162 -7.07 12.88 13.34
N ALA A 163 -7.13 12.42 12.09
CA ALA A 163 -6.42 11.23 11.64
C ALA A 163 -5.29 11.60 10.68
N ILE A 164 -4.24 10.79 10.64
CA ILE A 164 -3.26 10.80 9.56
C ILE A 164 -3.53 9.60 8.66
N ALA A 165 -3.83 9.86 7.37
CA ALA A 165 -4.09 8.82 6.37
C ALA A 165 -3.85 9.34 4.94
N GLY A 166 -4.04 8.47 3.95
CA GLY A 166 -4.09 8.82 2.53
C GLY A 166 -5.34 9.65 2.17
N ASP A 167 -5.27 10.35 1.06
CA ASP A 167 -6.35 11.22 0.55
C ASP A 167 -7.68 10.49 0.33
N LEU A 168 -7.64 9.25 -0.13
CA LEU A 168 -8.83 8.42 -0.33
C LEU A 168 -9.65 8.22 0.96
N ALA A 169 -9.00 8.19 2.12
CA ALA A 169 -9.72 8.08 3.39
C ALA A 169 -10.56 9.34 3.67
N ALA A 170 -10.04 10.53 3.35
CA ALA A 170 -10.79 11.77 3.48
C ALA A 170 -12.01 11.79 2.54
N GLU A 171 -11.81 11.39 1.27
CA GLU A 171 -12.88 11.28 0.27
C GLU A 171 -14.00 10.35 0.72
N LEU A 172 -13.66 9.11 1.11
CA LEU A 172 -14.64 8.08 1.45
C LEU A 172 -15.40 8.36 2.75
N PHE A 173 -14.75 8.99 3.72
CA PHE A 173 -15.37 9.21 5.04
C PHE A 173 -15.85 10.65 5.25
N GLY A 174 -15.79 11.50 4.23
CA GLY A 174 -16.29 12.87 4.30
C GLY A 174 -15.51 13.74 5.30
N LEU A 175 -14.19 13.52 5.42
CA LEU A 175 -13.29 14.33 6.22
C LEU A 175 -12.65 15.42 5.37
N GLU A 176 -12.28 16.54 6.01
CA GLU A 176 -11.50 17.59 5.38
C GLU A 176 -10.00 17.41 5.67
N ILE A 177 -9.16 17.53 4.63
CA ILE A 177 -7.71 17.59 4.81
C ILE A 177 -7.35 18.96 5.35
N VAL A 178 -6.95 19.03 6.62
CA VAL A 178 -6.59 20.26 7.31
C VAL A 178 -5.10 20.61 7.17
N ALA A 179 -4.26 19.62 6.86
CA ALA A 179 -2.87 19.80 6.42
C ALA A 179 -2.47 18.68 5.48
N ALA A 180 -2.02 19.05 4.29
CA ALA A 180 -1.61 18.09 3.26
C ALA A 180 -0.11 17.82 3.33
N ASP A 181 0.29 16.59 2.91
CA ASP A 181 1.69 16.20 2.71
C ASP A 181 2.58 16.47 3.93
N ILE A 182 2.10 16.09 5.12
CA ILE A 182 2.79 16.36 6.38
C ILE A 182 3.96 15.40 6.70
N HIS A 183 4.24 14.42 5.81
CA HIS A 183 5.32 13.47 6.00
C HIS A 183 6.70 14.14 5.85
N SER A 184 7.64 13.77 6.73
CA SER A 184 8.99 14.35 6.81
C SER A 184 9.86 14.01 5.60
N ILE A 185 9.77 12.79 5.07
CA ILE A 185 10.55 12.33 3.93
C ILE A 185 9.71 12.36 2.66
N ARG A 186 10.00 13.30 1.77
CA ARG A 186 9.21 13.54 0.54
C ARG A 186 9.21 12.36 -0.43
N ASN A 187 10.32 11.64 -0.56
CA ASN A 187 10.49 10.51 -1.48
C ASN A 187 10.09 9.19 -0.80
N ASN A 188 8.82 9.07 -0.42
CA ASN A 188 8.27 7.88 0.21
C ASN A 188 7.42 7.10 -0.80
N TYR A 189 7.98 6.04 -1.38
CA TYR A 189 7.29 5.18 -2.33
C TYR A 189 7.17 3.77 -1.79
N THR A 190 6.01 3.18 -1.97
CA THR A 190 5.78 1.75 -1.70
C THR A 190 5.51 1.04 -3.02
N ARG A 191 6.21 -0.08 -3.22
CA ARG A 191 5.99 -1.01 -4.32
C ARG A 191 4.99 -2.06 -3.88
N PHE A 192 3.92 -2.17 -4.63
CA PHE A 192 2.87 -3.17 -4.45
C PHE A 192 2.90 -4.16 -5.60
N LEU A 193 2.64 -5.42 -5.31
CA LEU A 193 2.41 -6.46 -6.30
C LEU A 193 0.91 -6.74 -6.41
N VAL A 194 0.47 -6.98 -7.63
CA VAL A 194 -0.87 -7.46 -7.95
C VAL A 194 -0.79 -8.96 -8.17
N LEU A 195 -1.56 -9.71 -7.40
CA LEU A 195 -1.50 -11.16 -7.29
C LEU A 195 -2.77 -11.78 -7.84
N ARG A 196 -2.62 -12.93 -8.51
CA ARG A 196 -3.71 -13.83 -8.95
C ARG A 196 -3.35 -15.28 -8.63
N PRO A 197 -4.32 -16.22 -8.71
CA PRO A 197 -4.00 -17.65 -8.64
C PRO A 197 -3.03 -18.08 -9.76
N ASP A 198 -2.10 -18.99 -9.48
CA ASP A 198 -1.02 -19.42 -10.38
C ASP A 198 -1.47 -20.17 -11.65
N HIS A 199 -2.71 -20.61 -11.70
CA HIS A 199 -3.28 -21.31 -12.87
C HIS A 199 -3.75 -20.39 -14.01
N GLN A 200 -3.57 -19.07 -13.86
CA GLN A 200 -3.92 -18.12 -14.90
C GLN A 200 -2.83 -18.06 -15.99
N PRO A 201 -3.20 -17.90 -17.27
CA PRO A 201 -2.22 -17.71 -18.33
C PRO A 201 -1.32 -16.49 -18.04
N ILE A 202 -0.04 -16.63 -18.34
CA ILE A 202 0.90 -15.49 -18.29
C ILE A 202 0.56 -14.57 -19.47
N ASP A 203 0.48 -13.27 -19.21
CA ASP A 203 0.30 -12.27 -20.25
C ASP A 203 1.56 -12.25 -21.13
N GLU A 204 1.40 -12.48 -22.45
CA GLU A 204 2.50 -12.47 -23.42
C GLU A 204 3.23 -11.12 -23.49
N ARG A 205 2.60 -10.04 -22.97
CA ARG A 205 3.20 -8.69 -22.87
C ARG A 205 4.06 -8.54 -21.61
N SER A 206 4.17 -9.57 -20.78
CA SER A 206 5.00 -9.50 -19.57
C SER A 206 6.46 -9.30 -19.94
N ASP A 207 7.04 -8.20 -19.47
CA ASP A 207 8.42 -7.79 -19.74
C ASP A 207 9.31 -7.86 -18.48
N LYS A 208 8.80 -8.42 -17.39
CA LYS A 208 9.48 -8.49 -16.10
C LYS A 208 9.20 -9.79 -15.36
N ALA A 209 10.22 -10.33 -14.73
CA ALA A 209 10.11 -11.49 -13.86
C ALA A 209 10.75 -11.23 -12.49
N SER A 210 10.18 -11.82 -11.44
CA SER A 210 10.78 -11.86 -10.11
C SER A 210 11.30 -13.26 -9.85
N LEU A 211 12.59 -13.37 -9.54
CA LEU A 211 13.26 -14.65 -9.29
C LEU A 211 13.61 -14.78 -7.82
N CYS A 212 13.27 -15.91 -7.22
CA CYS A 212 13.71 -16.29 -5.89
C CYS A 212 14.56 -17.56 -5.99
N PHE A 213 15.83 -17.47 -5.60
CA PHE A 213 16.75 -18.60 -5.69
C PHE A 213 17.61 -18.72 -4.42
N LYS A 214 18.14 -19.90 -4.21
CA LYS A 214 19.11 -20.18 -3.13
C LYS A 214 20.46 -20.46 -3.75
N THR A 215 21.50 -19.91 -3.14
CA THR A 215 22.91 -20.23 -3.52
C THR A 215 23.57 -21.01 -2.41
N ASP A 216 24.60 -21.78 -2.76
CA ASP A 216 25.55 -22.29 -1.77
C ASP A 216 26.18 -21.13 -1.02
N HIS A 217 26.38 -21.30 0.28
CA HIS A 217 27.08 -20.30 1.10
C HIS A 217 28.58 -20.39 0.89
N ARG A 218 29.05 -20.06 -0.33
CA ARG A 218 30.46 -20.08 -0.74
C ARG A 218 30.84 -18.77 -1.42
N HIS A 219 32.11 -18.46 -1.37
CA HIS A 219 32.65 -17.28 -2.04
C HIS A 219 32.34 -17.30 -3.56
N GLY A 220 31.77 -16.21 -4.08
CA GLY A 220 31.44 -16.08 -5.50
C GLY A 220 30.14 -16.76 -5.96
N SER A 221 29.37 -17.40 -5.08
CA SER A 221 28.14 -18.11 -5.48
C SER A 221 27.09 -17.19 -6.12
N LEU A 222 26.85 -16.00 -5.56
CA LEU A 222 25.92 -15.02 -6.13
C LEU A 222 26.40 -14.53 -7.50
N ILE A 223 27.70 -14.24 -7.64
CA ILE A 223 28.26 -13.76 -8.92
C ILE A 223 28.05 -14.78 -10.03
N ARG A 224 28.16 -16.07 -9.74
CA ARG A 224 27.91 -17.13 -10.74
C ARG A 224 26.46 -17.11 -11.24
N VAL A 225 25.48 -17.00 -10.33
CA VAL A 225 24.07 -16.91 -10.71
C VAL A 225 23.79 -15.67 -11.54
N LEU A 226 24.35 -14.51 -11.16
CA LEU A 226 24.16 -13.27 -11.92
C LEU A 226 24.77 -13.35 -13.33
N ARG A 227 25.91 -14.04 -13.51
CA ARG A 227 26.49 -14.26 -14.84
C ARG A 227 25.61 -15.16 -15.71
N GLU A 228 25.08 -16.27 -15.18
CA GLU A 228 24.15 -17.12 -15.90
C GLU A 228 22.89 -16.35 -16.36
N MET A 229 22.42 -15.38 -15.55
CA MET A 229 21.30 -14.52 -15.92
C MET A 229 21.67 -13.48 -16.99
N GLU A 230 22.93 -13.04 -17.04
CA GLU A 230 23.42 -12.08 -18.05
C GLU A 230 23.57 -12.77 -19.42
N ASP A 231 23.96 -14.05 -19.42
CA ASP A 231 24.21 -14.85 -20.62
C ASP A 231 22.92 -15.47 -21.22
N SER A 232 21.75 -15.35 -20.55
CA SER A 232 20.45 -15.92 -20.95
C SER A 232 19.57 -14.93 -21.67
#